data_d0a0f20341fb209937694d7c753d7e4e
#
_entry.id   d0a0f20341fb209937694d7c753d7e4e
#
_cell.length_a   1.000
_cell.length_b   1.000
_cell.length_c   1.000
_cell.angle_alpha   90.00
_cell.angle_beta   90.00
_cell.angle_gamma   90.00
#
_symmetry.space_group_name_H-M   'P 1'
#
loop_
_entity.id
_entity.type
_entity.pdbx_description
1 polymer ?
#
loop_
_entity_poly.entity_id
_entity_poly.type
_entity_poly.pdbx_seq_one_letter_code
_entity_poly.pdbx_strand_id
1 'polypeptide(L)'
;MLHGMRYARYWGAIANHSGDAYFDFVYWHDWPNTLNELARHRMPPRRPGLYDARREAARKGLAKGYDDGRIKRFLQHVWKKEKLSTAEGHCIMNLCMAATYDPDAKAPLGFRVPFNLESGEPIERRWRKWRENDPINLVARYRNNLKSLRGIYIDCGWRDQYHIHYGTRILSARLAAAGIRHRYEEFDDDHSDVDYRMDVSLPFLYRVLR
;
A
#
# COMPACT_ATOMS: atom_id res chain seq x y z
N MET A 1 12.46 -0.21 1.66
CA MET A 1 12.73 -1.48 2.42
C MET A 1 12.74 -2.72 1.52
N LEU A 2 11.74 -2.96 0.68
CA LEU A 2 11.62 -4.19 -0.14
C LEU A 2 12.80 -4.44 -1.09
N HIS A 3 13.41 -3.40 -1.66
CA HIS A 3 14.59 -3.55 -2.51
C HIS A 3 15.78 -4.15 -1.73
N GLY A 4 16.05 -3.64 -0.53
CA GLY A 4 17.08 -4.21 0.34
C GLY A 4 16.79 -5.64 0.78
N MET A 5 15.52 -5.99 0.98
CA MET A 5 15.10 -7.36 1.28
C MET A 5 15.32 -8.30 0.09
N ARG A 6 14.78 -7.96 -1.07
CA ARG A 6 14.73 -8.87 -2.23
C ARG A 6 15.98 -8.87 -3.08
N TYR A 7 16.70 -7.76 -3.11
CA TYR A 7 17.78 -7.49 -4.06
C TYR A 7 19.07 -7.00 -3.39
N ALA A 8 19.33 -7.39 -2.14
CA ALA A 8 20.50 -6.96 -1.35
C ALA A 8 21.83 -7.06 -2.11
N ARG A 9 21.99 -8.03 -3.02
CA ARG A 9 23.21 -8.18 -3.84
C ARG A 9 23.57 -6.98 -4.70
N TYR A 10 22.60 -6.08 -4.94
CA TYR A 10 22.81 -4.85 -5.72
C TYR A 10 22.96 -3.60 -4.85
N TRP A 11 22.77 -3.72 -3.53
CA TRP A 11 22.73 -2.60 -2.60
C TRP A 11 23.76 -2.75 -1.50
N GLY A 12 24.58 -1.72 -1.31
CA GLY A 12 25.50 -1.67 -0.16
C GLY A 12 24.81 -1.23 1.13
N ALA A 13 23.86 -0.29 1.02
CA ALA A 13 23.06 0.23 2.12
C ALA A 13 21.72 0.75 1.58
N ILE A 14 20.75 0.97 2.47
CA ILE A 14 19.43 1.52 2.14
C ILE A 14 19.00 2.57 3.15
N ALA A 15 18.22 3.55 2.69
CA ALA A 15 17.41 4.45 3.52
C ALA A 15 15.93 4.23 3.21
N ASN A 16 15.09 4.29 4.24
CA ASN A 16 13.65 4.13 4.16
C ASN A 16 12.99 5.29 4.91
N HIS A 17 12.54 6.29 4.17
CA HIS A 17 11.83 7.46 4.69
C HIS A 17 10.34 7.20 4.57
N SER A 18 9.63 7.16 5.68
CA SER A 18 8.18 6.95 5.77
C SER A 18 7.66 5.89 4.79
N GLY A 19 8.40 4.78 4.64
CA GLY A 19 8.02 3.72 3.70
C GLY A 19 6.94 2.82 4.28
N ASP A 20 5.96 2.51 3.45
CA ASP A 20 4.78 1.72 3.83
C ASP A 20 5.15 0.45 4.59
N ALA A 21 4.60 0.30 5.77
CA ALA A 21 4.72 -0.85 6.63
C ALA A 21 3.47 -0.95 7.50
N TYR A 22 3.06 -2.16 7.88
CA TYR A 22 1.82 -2.45 8.58
C TYR A 22 0.59 -2.08 7.75
N PHE A 23 0.40 -2.83 6.67
CA PHE A 23 -0.63 -2.56 5.65
C PHE A 23 -2.05 -2.53 6.19
N ASP A 24 -2.32 -3.18 7.33
CA ASP A 24 -3.61 -3.09 8.02
C ASP A 24 -3.92 -1.66 8.48
N PHE A 25 -2.90 -0.86 8.83
CA PHE A 25 -3.07 0.54 9.20
C PHE A 25 -2.95 1.47 7.99
N VAL A 26 -1.97 1.24 7.11
CA VAL A 26 -1.68 2.13 5.98
C VAL A 26 -2.78 2.10 4.93
N TYR A 27 -3.28 0.91 4.57
CA TYR A 27 -4.23 0.78 3.47
C TYR A 27 -5.65 0.47 3.90
N TRP A 28 -5.85 -0.42 4.86
CA TRP A 28 -7.18 -0.88 5.23
C TRP A 28 -8.05 0.25 5.78
N HIS A 29 -7.49 1.13 6.61
CA HIS A 29 -8.25 2.24 7.17
C HIS A 29 -8.79 3.21 6.11
N ASP A 30 -8.15 3.29 4.93
CA ASP A 30 -8.57 4.17 3.84
C ASP A 30 -9.56 3.51 2.86
N TRP A 31 -9.86 2.23 3.00
CA TRP A 31 -10.83 1.56 2.13
C TRP A 31 -12.22 2.20 2.13
N PRO A 32 -12.79 2.66 3.26
CA PRO A 32 -14.06 3.36 3.23
C PRO A 32 -14.07 4.59 2.33
N ASN A 33 -13.01 5.38 2.31
CA ASN A 33 -12.87 6.54 1.43
C ASN A 33 -12.82 6.13 -0.05
N THR A 34 -12.02 5.11 -0.35
CA THR A 34 -11.93 4.51 -1.69
C THR A 34 -13.28 3.96 -2.16
N LEU A 35 -14.02 3.26 -1.29
CA LEU A 35 -15.33 2.71 -1.60
C LEU A 35 -16.37 3.82 -1.85
N ASN A 36 -16.36 4.88 -1.05
CA ASN A 36 -17.23 6.03 -1.21
C ASN A 36 -16.97 6.74 -2.54
N GLU A 37 -15.70 6.93 -2.92
CA GLU A 37 -15.35 7.54 -4.19
C GLU A 37 -15.79 6.65 -5.37
N LEU A 38 -15.51 5.37 -5.34
CA LEU A 38 -15.93 4.42 -6.37
C LEU A 38 -17.46 4.28 -6.45
N ALA A 39 -18.18 4.46 -5.33
CA ALA A 39 -19.64 4.39 -5.32
C ALA A 39 -20.32 5.47 -6.19
N ARG A 40 -19.67 6.62 -6.38
CA ARG A 40 -20.16 7.70 -7.28
C ARG A 40 -20.21 7.26 -8.74
N HIS A 41 -19.44 6.23 -9.08
CA HIS A 41 -19.31 5.67 -10.43
C HIS A 41 -20.12 4.38 -10.65
N ARG A 42 -21.02 4.03 -9.70
CA ARG A 42 -21.96 2.91 -9.90
C ARG A 42 -22.94 3.21 -11.02
N MET A 43 -23.35 2.16 -11.73
CA MET A 43 -24.50 2.27 -12.63
C MET A 43 -25.78 2.35 -11.79
N PRO A 44 -26.67 3.33 -12.05
CA PRO A 44 -27.97 3.35 -11.40
C PRO A 44 -28.76 2.08 -11.74
N PRO A 45 -29.61 1.59 -10.84
CA PRO A 45 -30.49 0.46 -11.13
C PRO A 45 -31.45 0.82 -12.26
N ARG A 46 -31.56 -0.04 -13.28
CA ARG A 46 -32.45 0.20 -14.41
C ARG A 46 -33.93 0.24 -14.03
N ARG A 47 -34.33 -0.49 -12.97
CA ARG A 47 -35.69 -0.47 -12.40
C ARG A 47 -35.58 -0.74 -10.89
N PRO A 48 -36.00 0.18 -10.02
CA PRO A 48 -36.06 -0.09 -8.58
C PRO A 48 -37.04 -1.23 -8.27
N GLY A 49 -36.63 -2.15 -7.37
CA GLY A 49 -37.52 -3.20 -6.85
C GLY A 49 -37.65 -4.49 -7.67
N LEU A 50 -37.14 -4.55 -8.91
CA LEU A 50 -37.15 -5.81 -9.67
C LEU A 50 -35.90 -6.65 -9.43
N TYR A 51 -36.09 -7.96 -9.24
CA TYR A 51 -34.99 -8.93 -9.27
C TYR A 51 -34.29 -8.88 -10.64
N ASP A 52 -33.00 -8.63 -10.63
CA ASP A 52 -32.18 -8.59 -11.84
C ASP A 52 -31.06 -9.62 -11.70
N ALA A 53 -31.10 -10.68 -12.50
CA ALA A 53 -30.09 -11.74 -12.53
C ALA A 53 -28.68 -11.19 -12.80
N ARG A 54 -28.55 -10.06 -13.53
CA ARG A 54 -27.27 -9.39 -13.76
C ARG A 54 -26.73 -8.75 -12.47
N ARG A 55 -27.63 -8.22 -11.65
CA ARG A 55 -27.29 -7.66 -10.33
C ARG A 55 -26.79 -8.74 -9.38
N GLU A 56 -27.45 -9.89 -9.37
CA GLU A 56 -27.03 -11.04 -8.57
C GLU A 56 -25.67 -11.58 -9.05
N ALA A 57 -25.46 -11.70 -10.35
CA ALA A 57 -24.17 -12.08 -10.92
C ALA A 57 -23.06 -11.07 -10.59
N ALA A 58 -23.35 -9.75 -10.69
CA ALA A 58 -22.43 -8.70 -10.28
C ALA A 58 -22.09 -8.80 -8.79
N ARG A 59 -23.08 -8.99 -7.92
CA ARG A 59 -22.91 -9.15 -6.49
C ARG A 59 -22.02 -10.34 -6.12
N LYS A 60 -22.20 -11.49 -6.80
CA LYS A 60 -21.29 -12.65 -6.67
C LYS A 60 -19.87 -12.35 -7.14
N GLY A 61 -19.73 -11.51 -8.16
CA GLY A 61 -18.45 -11.03 -8.64
C GLY A 61 -17.76 -10.12 -7.64
N LEU A 62 -18.51 -9.14 -7.08
CA LEU A 62 -17.98 -8.20 -6.06
C LEU A 62 -17.45 -8.93 -4.83
N ALA A 63 -18.10 -9.99 -4.38
CA ALA A 63 -17.62 -10.85 -3.29
C ALA A 63 -16.30 -11.57 -3.60
N LYS A 64 -15.85 -11.56 -4.84
CA LYS A 64 -14.57 -12.11 -5.31
C LYS A 64 -13.55 -11.02 -5.67
N GLY A 65 -13.87 -9.74 -5.44
CA GLY A 65 -13.02 -8.59 -5.79
C GLY A 65 -13.07 -8.24 -7.28
N TYR A 66 -14.16 -8.56 -7.97
CA TYR A 66 -14.35 -8.18 -9.37
C TYR A 66 -14.95 -6.78 -9.45
N ASP A 67 -14.54 -6.03 -10.47
CA ASP A 67 -15.15 -4.75 -10.81
C ASP A 67 -16.49 -4.95 -11.51
N ASP A 68 -17.53 -4.21 -11.11
CA ASP A 68 -18.81 -4.10 -11.82
C ASP A 68 -18.80 -2.98 -12.89
N GLY A 69 -17.62 -2.51 -13.24
CA GLY A 69 -17.37 -1.41 -14.16
C GLY A 69 -17.24 -0.05 -13.48
N ARG A 70 -17.42 0.06 -12.14
CA ARG A 70 -17.27 1.34 -11.44
C ARG A 70 -15.84 1.82 -11.41
N ILE A 71 -14.86 0.94 -11.24
CA ILE A 71 -13.43 1.29 -11.30
C ILE A 71 -13.08 1.80 -12.70
N LYS A 72 -13.51 1.10 -13.73
CA LYS A 72 -13.28 1.54 -15.11
C LYS A 72 -13.86 2.95 -15.35
N ARG A 73 -15.09 3.23 -14.92
CA ARG A 73 -15.72 4.55 -15.07
C ARG A 73 -15.01 5.63 -14.25
N PHE A 74 -14.59 5.30 -13.04
CA PHE A 74 -13.77 6.18 -12.22
C PHE A 74 -12.47 6.56 -12.94
N LEU A 75 -11.71 5.57 -13.42
CA LEU A 75 -10.48 5.84 -14.17
C LEU A 75 -10.72 6.68 -15.42
N GLN A 76 -11.80 6.44 -16.16
CA GLN A 76 -12.19 7.26 -17.30
C GLN A 76 -12.57 8.70 -16.92
N HIS A 77 -13.10 8.90 -15.71
CA HIS A 77 -13.43 10.22 -15.18
C HIS A 77 -12.16 10.98 -14.81
N VAL A 78 -11.29 10.41 -13.99
CA VAL A 78 -10.07 11.08 -13.50
C VAL A 78 -9.08 11.35 -14.63
N TRP A 79 -9.05 10.52 -15.66
CA TRP A 79 -8.17 10.70 -16.84
C TRP A 79 -8.48 11.95 -17.67
N LYS A 80 -9.66 12.54 -17.48
CA LYS A 80 -10.10 13.76 -18.18
C LYS A 80 -9.85 15.03 -17.36
N LYS A 81 -9.36 14.90 -16.14
CA LYS A 81 -9.16 16.01 -15.21
C LYS A 81 -7.73 16.52 -15.27
N GLU A 82 -7.57 17.82 -15.21
CA GLU A 82 -6.27 18.48 -15.06
C GLU A 82 -5.74 18.36 -13.62
N LYS A 83 -6.64 18.32 -12.63
CA LYS A 83 -6.29 18.22 -11.21
C LYS A 83 -7.25 17.28 -10.50
N LEU A 84 -6.67 16.35 -9.73
CA LEU A 84 -7.40 15.43 -8.89
C LEU A 84 -7.74 16.08 -7.53
N SER A 85 -8.87 15.69 -6.96
CA SER A 85 -9.13 15.92 -5.54
C SER A 85 -8.30 14.94 -4.68
N THR A 86 -8.13 15.26 -3.41
CA THR A 86 -7.45 14.37 -2.45
C THR A 86 -8.10 12.98 -2.42
N ALA A 87 -9.44 12.91 -2.38
CA ALA A 87 -10.17 11.63 -2.38
C ALA A 87 -9.93 10.80 -3.64
N GLU A 88 -9.90 11.44 -4.82
CA GLU A 88 -9.56 10.76 -6.08
C GLU A 88 -8.11 10.27 -6.09
N GLY A 89 -7.18 11.07 -5.56
CA GLY A 89 -5.78 10.69 -5.43
C GLY A 89 -5.60 9.45 -4.55
N HIS A 90 -6.23 9.42 -3.38
CA HIS A 90 -6.21 8.26 -2.47
C HIS A 90 -6.86 7.03 -3.11
N CYS A 91 -7.97 7.22 -3.83
CA CYS A 91 -8.60 6.12 -4.55
C CYS A 91 -7.65 5.53 -5.62
N ILE A 92 -6.98 6.37 -6.42
CA ILE A 92 -5.98 5.92 -7.39
C ILE A 92 -4.85 5.17 -6.68
N MET A 93 -4.33 5.70 -5.57
CA MET A 93 -3.27 5.04 -4.78
C MET A 93 -3.69 3.61 -4.42
N ASN A 94 -4.87 3.41 -3.83
CA ASN A 94 -5.36 2.08 -3.49
C ASN A 94 -5.53 1.15 -4.71
N LEU A 95 -5.96 1.68 -5.86
CA LEU A 95 -6.05 0.91 -7.10
C LEU A 95 -4.67 0.54 -7.66
N CYS A 96 -3.68 1.44 -7.57
CA CYS A 96 -2.29 1.15 -7.93
C CYS A 96 -1.68 0.07 -7.03
N MET A 97 -1.97 0.11 -5.72
CA MET A 97 -1.55 -0.93 -4.79
C MET A 97 -2.22 -2.27 -5.13
N ALA A 98 -3.52 -2.26 -5.51
CA ALA A 98 -4.20 -3.47 -5.96
C ALA A 98 -3.54 -4.06 -7.22
N ALA A 99 -3.15 -3.24 -8.17
CA ALA A 99 -2.42 -3.66 -9.37
C ALA A 99 -1.02 -4.22 -9.03
N THR A 100 -0.36 -3.66 -8.01
CA THR A 100 0.97 -4.09 -7.57
C THR A 100 0.93 -5.40 -6.78
N TYR A 101 -0.04 -5.55 -5.87
CA TYR A 101 -0.05 -6.65 -4.90
C TYR A 101 -0.98 -7.81 -5.27
N ASP A 102 -1.98 -7.58 -6.12
CA ASP A 102 -2.87 -8.64 -6.65
C ASP A 102 -3.10 -8.52 -8.17
N PRO A 103 -2.02 -8.50 -8.99
CA PRO A 103 -2.16 -8.51 -10.44
C PRO A 103 -2.90 -9.78 -10.89
N ASP A 104 -3.79 -9.64 -11.88
CA ASP A 104 -4.54 -10.74 -12.46
C ASP A 104 -4.79 -10.46 -13.96
N ALA A 105 -4.01 -11.12 -14.82
CA ALA A 105 -4.12 -10.97 -16.28
C ALA A 105 -5.51 -11.36 -16.83
N LYS A 106 -6.31 -12.11 -16.07
CA LYS A 106 -7.69 -12.48 -16.44
C LYS A 106 -8.71 -11.41 -16.00
N ALA A 107 -8.29 -10.40 -15.24
CA ALA A 107 -9.16 -9.29 -14.88
C ALA A 107 -9.19 -8.23 -15.99
N PRO A 108 -10.35 -7.62 -16.28
CA PRO A 108 -10.46 -6.60 -17.34
C PRO A 108 -9.51 -5.40 -17.16
N LEU A 109 -9.13 -5.09 -15.94
CA LEU A 109 -8.19 -4.00 -15.59
C LEU A 109 -6.81 -4.51 -15.18
N GLY A 110 -6.53 -5.82 -15.33
CA GLY A 110 -5.25 -6.42 -14.98
C GLY A 110 -5.02 -6.67 -13.49
N PHE A 111 -5.98 -6.38 -12.62
CA PHE A 111 -5.88 -6.55 -11.17
C PHE A 111 -7.23 -6.85 -10.50
N ARG A 112 -7.17 -7.20 -9.22
CA ARG A 112 -8.32 -7.38 -8.34
C ARG A 112 -8.16 -6.56 -7.07
N VAL A 113 -9.28 -6.10 -6.51
CA VAL A 113 -9.28 -5.40 -5.23
C VAL A 113 -9.41 -6.37 -4.05
N PRO A 114 -8.85 -6.06 -2.87
CA PRO A 114 -8.88 -6.95 -1.71
C PRO A 114 -10.18 -6.87 -0.89
N PHE A 115 -11.18 -6.14 -1.36
CA PHE A 115 -12.45 -5.92 -0.67
C PHE A 115 -13.64 -6.05 -1.63
N ASN A 116 -14.79 -6.30 -1.07
CA ASN A 116 -16.07 -6.23 -1.77
C ASN A 116 -16.44 -4.76 -2.03
N LEU A 117 -16.61 -4.38 -3.29
CA LEU A 117 -16.89 -2.99 -3.67
C LEU A 117 -18.27 -2.47 -3.20
N GLU A 118 -19.15 -3.33 -2.69
CA GLU A 118 -20.47 -2.92 -2.18
C GLU A 118 -20.52 -2.91 -0.66
N SER A 119 -20.05 -3.98 -0.01
CA SER A 119 -20.11 -4.13 1.45
C SER A 119 -18.85 -3.62 2.18
N GLY A 120 -17.73 -3.50 1.49
CA GLY A 120 -16.43 -3.21 2.11
C GLY A 120 -15.80 -4.42 2.82
N GLU A 121 -16.46 -5.57 2.82
CA GLU A 121 -15.91 -6.78 3.46
C GLU A 121 -14.56 -7.16 2.86
N PRO A 122 -13.55 -7.45 3.68
CA PRO A 122 -12.26 -7.92 3.21
C PRO A 122 -12.39 -9.29 2.53
N ILE A 123 -11.67 -9.46 1.44
CA ILE A 123 -11.54 -10.74 0.75
C ILE A 123 -10.20 -11.34 1.18
N GLU A 124 -10.22 -12.14 2.24
CA GLU A 124 -9.03 -12.61 2.95
C GLU A 124 -7.94 -13.19 2.03
N ARG A 125 -8.31 -14.01 1.04
CA ARG A 125 -7.34 -14.59 0.09
C ARG A 125 -6.59 -13.54 -0.73
N ARG A 126 -7.20 -12.35 -0.95
CA ARG A 126 -6.61 -11.23 -1.69
C ARG A 126 -5.81 -10.34 -0.77
N TRP A 127 -6.37 -10.03 0.40
CA TRP A 127 -5.67 -9.26 1.42
C TRP A 127 -4.37 -9.94 1.86
N ARG A 128 -4.36 -11.26 1.94
CA ARG A 128 -3.15 -12.05 2.22
C ARG A 128 -2.04 -11.79 1.21
N LYS A 129 -2.35 -11.66 -0.09
CA LYS A 129 -1.35 -11.31 -1.11
C LYS A 129 -0.71 -9.94 -0.86
N TRP A 130 -1.50 -8.97 -0.41
CA TRP A 130 -0.95 -7.68 0.00
C TRP A 130 -0.03 -7.85 1.19
N ARG A 131 -0.46 -8.53 2.25
CA ARG A 131 0.34 -8.77 3.45
C ARG A 131 1.62 -9.58 3.19
N GLU A 132 1.67 -10.37 2.13
CA GLU A 132 2.89 -11.05 1.66
C GLU A 132 3.95 -10.06 1.11
N ASN A 133 3.58 -8.81 0.88
CA ASN A 133 4.47 -7.73 0.46
C ASN A 133 4.75 -6.71 1.58
N ASP A 134 4.06 -6.81 2.70
CA ASP A 134 4.28 -5.94 3.85
C ASP A 134 5.66 -6.19 4.47
N PRO A 135 6.53 -5.16 4.55
CA PRO A 135 7.88 -5.31 5.08
C PRO A 135 7.95 -5.93 6.47
N ILE A 136 6.98 -5.64 7.35
CA ILE A 136 6.97 -6.21 8.70
C ILE A 136 6.85 -7.75 8.68
N ASN A 137 6.20 -8.33 7.68
CA ASN A 137 6.03 -9.78 7.55
C ASN A 137 7.21 -10.47 6.86
N LEU A 138 8.13 -9.70 6.28
CA LEU A 138 9.21 -10.20 5.44
C LEU A 138 10.58 -10.25 6.12
N VAL A 139 10.74 -9.63 7.29
CA VAL A 139 12.03 -9.54 8.00
C VAL A 139 12.67 -10.92 8.20
N ALA A 140 11.91 -11.89 8.72
CA ALA A 140 12.44 -13.23 8.98
C ALA A 140 12.90 -13.94 7.69
N ARG A 141 12.08 -13.84 6.62
CA ARG A 141 12.36 -14.45 5.31
C ARG A 141 13.63 -13.89 4.68
N TYR A 142 13.87 -12.58 4.80
CA TYR A 142 15.00 -11.89 4.16
C TYR A 142 16.12 -11.52 5.16
N ARG A 143 16.19 -12.20 6.30
CA ARG A 143 17.16 -11.91 7.36
C ARG A 143 18.60 -11.87 6.86
N ASN A 144 19.01 -12.84 6.05
CA ASN A 144 20.38 -12.90 5.53
C ASN A 144 20.68 -11.77 4.55
N ASN A 145 19.74 -11.43 3.68
CA ASN A 145 19.88 -10.30 2.77
C ASN A 145 20.02 -8.98 3.55
N LEU A 146 19.19 -8.76 4.56
CA LEU A 146 19.25 -7.55 5.37
C LEU A 146 20.55 -7.49 6.19
N LYS A 147 21.07 -8.63 6.67
CA LYS A 147 22.37 -8.69 7.37
C LYS A 147 23.56 -8.44 6.46
N SER A 148 23.45 -8.67 5.16
CA SER A 148 24.54 -8.41 4.20
C SER A 148 24.68 -6.92 3.85
N LEU A 149 23.67 -6.10 4.16
CA LEU A 149 23.77 -4.65 3.95
C LEU A 149 24.71 -4.01 4.98
N ARG A 150 25.55 -3.10 4.52
CA ARG A 150 26.47 -2.33 5.39
C ARG A 150 25.72 -1.34 6.30
N GLY A 151 24.55 -0.85 5.85
CA GLY A 151 23.72 0.06 6.62
C GLY A 151 22.25 0.01 6.23
N ILE A 152 21.39 0.16 7.22
CA ILE A 152 19.96 0.34 7.06
C ILE A 152 19.56 1.56 7.88
N TYR A 153 19.00 2.58 7.23
CA TYR A 153 18.44 3.77 7.85
C TYR A 153 16.94 3.74 7.69
N ILE A 154 16.20 4.04 8.74
CA ILE A 154 14.73 4.09 8.74
C ILE A 154 14.31 5.32 9.53
N ASP A 155 13.44 6.14 8.98
CA ASP A 155 12.78 7.19 9.74
C ASP A 155 11.32 7.39 9.32
N CYS A 156 10.56 8.04 10.19
CA CYS A 156 9.17 8.41 9.93
C CYS A 156 8.78 9.58 10.85
N GLY A 157 8.00 10.51 10.32
CA GLY A 157 7.34 11.52 11.14
C GLY A 157 6.35 10.87 12.10
N TRP A 158 6.37 11.23 13.39
CA TRP A 158 5.47 10.61 14.38
C TRP A 158 4.02 11.09 14.25
N ARG A 159 3.78 12.16 13.47
CA ARG A 159 2.46 12.69 13.10
C ARG A 159 2.01 12.25 11.69
N ASP A 160 2.68 11.25 11.10
CA ASP A 160 2.36 10.73 9.78
C ASP A 160 0.87 10.39 9.66
N GLN A 161 0.17 11.06 8.74
CA GLN A 161 -1.27 10.96 8.54
C GLN A 161 -1.71 9.63 7.93
N TYR A 162 -0.79 8.85 7.39
CA TYR A 162 -1.03 7.49 6.89
C TYR A 162 -0.72 6.41 7.95
N HIS A 163 -0.36 6.85 9.18
CA HIS A 163 -0.06 5.95 10.31
C HIS A 163 1.15 5.05 10.10
N ILE A 164 2.05 5.40 9.17
CA ILE A 164 3.25 4.62 8.81
C ILE A 164 4.19 4.48 10.01
N HIS A 165 4.23 5.46 10.92
CA HIS A 165 5.07 5.42 12.13
C HIS A 165 4.77 4.20 13.02
N TYR A 166 3.55 3.70 13.08
CA TYR A 166 3.26 2.44 13.79
C TYR A 166 3.91 1.24 13.10
N GLY A 167 3.87 1.20 11.78
CA GLY A 167 4.51 0.17 10.98
C GLY A 167 6.04 0.22 11.08
N THR A 168 6.65 1.40 11.07
CA THR A 168 8.10 1.55 11.23
C THR A 168 8.59 1.15 12.61
N ARG A 169 7.81 1.41 13.68
CA ARG A 169 8.10 0.89 15.04
C ARG A 169 8.12 -0.65 15.07
N ILE A 170 7.10 -1.28 14.49
CA ILE A 170 7.03 -2.74 14.37
C ILE A 170 8.19 -3.28 13.54
N LEU A 171 8.49 -2.66 12.42
CA LEU A 171 9.59 -3.04 11.54
C LEU A 171 10.93 -2.96 12.27
N SER A 172 11.22 -1.86 12.96
CA SER A 172 12.42 -1.65 13.75
C SER A 172 12.55 -2.72 14.85
N ALA A 173 11.48 -2.99 15.60
CA ALA A 173 11.48 -4.03 16.63
C ALA A 173 11.76 -5.42 16.04
N ARG A 174 11.18 -5.77 14.89
CA ARG A 174 11.42 -7.05 14.22
C ARG A 174 12.84 -7.16 13.67
N LEU A 175 13.41 -6.08 13.15
CA LEU A 175 14.82 -6.05 12.73
C LEU A 175 15.75 -6.28 13.91
N ALA A 176 15.53 -5.60 15.04
CA ALA A 176 16.30 -5.78 16.27
C ALA A 176 16.21 -7.21 16.78
N ALA A 177 15.00 -7.79 16.86
CA ALA A 177 14.78 -9.16 17.28
C ALA A 177 15.48 -10.19 16.36
N ALA A 178 15.60 -9.88 15.05
CA ALA A 178 16.33 -10.70 14.09
C ALA A 178 17.87 -10.50 14.15
N GLY A 179 18.37 -9.62 15.01
CA GLY A 179 19.79 -9.26 15.11
C GLY A 179 20.31 -8.54 13.87
N ILE A 180 19.49 -7.68 13.26
CA ILE A 180 19.82 -6.85 12.10
C ILE A 180 20.09 -5.44 12.60
N ARG A 181 21.33 -4.96 12.43
CA ARG A 181 21.70 -3.60 12.81
C ARG A 181 21.05 -2.60 11.87
N HIS A 182 20.45 -1.57 12.44
CA HIS A 182 19.83 -0.48 11.71
C HIS A 182 19.82 0.79 12.55
N ARG A 183 19.70 1.96 11.91
CA ARG A 183 19.40 3.23 12.58
C ARG A 183 17.93 3.52 12.36
N TYR A 184 17.22 3.81 13.45
CA TYR A 184 15.82 4.18 13.43
C TYR A 184 15.63 5.53 14.13
N GLU A 185 14.84 6.41 13.52
CA GLU A 185 14.52 7.74 14.07
C GLU A 185 13.03 8.07 13.85
N GLU A 186 12.44 8.72 14.82
CA GLU A 186 11.19 9.47 14.65
C GLU A 186 11.48 10.95 14.79
N PHE A 187 10.77 11.77 14.01
CA PHE A 187 10.90 13.22 14.04
C PHE A 187 9.53 13.90 14.11
N ASP A 188 9.51 15.17 14.55
CA ASP A 188 8.27 15.92 14.75
C ASP A 188 7.76 16.53 13.44
N ASP A 189 7.20 15.66 12.59
CA ASP A 189 6.57 16.05 11.33
C ASP A 189 5.55 15.00 10.86
N ASP A 190 4.88 15.28 9.74
CA ASP A 190 3.95 14.38 9.07
C ASP A 190 4.59 13.65 7.88
N HIS A 191 3.83 13.27 6.85
CA HIS A 191 4.34 12.56 5.66
C HIS A 191 4.81 13.52 4.56
N SER A 192 4.44 14.79 4.63
CA SER A 192 4.58 15.73 3.53
C SER A 192 5.85 16.57 3.67
N ASP A 193 6.48 16.93 2.54
CA ASP A 193 7.61 17.87 2.49
C ASP A 193 8.80 17.50 3.39
N VAL A 194 9.03 16.20 3.61
CA VAL A 194 10.09 15.68 4.49
C VAL A 194 11.43 15.45 3.79
N ASP A 195 11.66 16.07 2.65
CA ASP A 195 12.90 15.92 1.87
C ASP A 195 14.15 16.32 2.66
N TYR A 196 14.05 17.23 3.62
CA TYR A 196 15.13 17.63 4.52
C TYR A 196 15.72 16.45 5.33
N ARG A 197 14.98 15.34 5.44
CA ARG A 197 15.50 14.14 6.10
C ARG A 197 16.64 13.48 5.32
N MET A 198 16.79 13.81 4.05
CA MET A 198 17.96 13.40 3.28
C MET A 198 19.26 13.97 3.83
N ASP A 199 19.23 15.14 4.48
CA ASP A 199 20.40 15.72 5.15
C ASP A 199 20.92 14.86 6.31
N VAL A 200 20.11 13.95 6.83
CA VAL A 200 20.49 12.98 7.87
C VAL A 200 20.87 11.63 7.26
N SER A 201 20.08 11.15 6.31
CA SER A 201 20.28 9.82 5.73
C SER A 201 21.45 9.74 4.75
N LEU A 202 21.68 10.74 3.92
CA LEU A 202 22.81 10.75 2.97
C LEU A 202 24.17 10.70 3.66
N PRO A 203 24.45 11.50 4.71
CA PRO A 203 25.70 11.36 5.48
C PRO A 203 25.84 10.01 6.17
N PHE A 204 24.73 9.39 6.62
CA PHE A 204 24.75 8.03 7.16
C PHE A 204 25.15 7.02 6.07
N LEU A 205 24.48 7.05 4.92
CA LEU A 205 24.77 6.17 3.78
C LEU A 205 26.22 6.32 3.31
N TYR A 206 26.71 7.55 3.19
CA TYR A 206 28.08 7.82 2.80
C TYR A 206 29.10 7.18 3.76
N ARG A 207 28.89 7.31 5.09
CA ARG A 207 29.78 6.73 6.10
C ARG A 207 29.82 5.20 6.06
N VAL A 208 28.68 4.54 5.86
CA VAL A 208 28.63 3.06 5.85
C VAL A 208 29.06 2.45 4.52
N LEU A 209 29.11 3.25 3.45
CA LEU A 209 29.52 2.79 2.11
C LEU A 209 31.04 2.96 1.86
N ARG A 210 31.71 3.78 2.66
CA ARG A 210 33.17 3.86 2.72
C ARG A 210 33.76 2.61 3.36
#